data_ff61759554063146aa0ca42130cd3156
#
_entry.id   ff61759554063146aa0ca42130cd3156
#
_cell.length_a   1.000
_cell.length_b   1.000
_cell.length_c   1.000
_cell.angle_alpha   90.00
_cell.angle_beta   90.00
_cell.angle_gamma   90.00
#
_symmetry.space_group_name_H-M   'P 1'
#
loop_
_entity.id
_entity.type
_entity.pdbx_description
1 polymer ?
#
loop_
_entity_poly.entity_id
_entity_poly.type
_entity_poly.pdbx_seq_one_letter_code
_entity_poly.pdbx_strand_id
1 'polypeptide(L)'
;MSDPYTIQIHVLSGNPNGVRIINRPADWPGVAIVFPREQIQQAIQTELMDKAGVYLLWSQEGDPPQIYVGQSEVVSDRLKDHHSNKDFWHKAIVFVSENSLLNSAHVR
;
A
#
# COMPACT_ATOMS: atom_id res chain seq x y z
N MET A 1 7.81 24.09 13.57
CA MET A 1 6.46 23.50 13.44
C MET A 1 5.95 23.71 12.04
N SER A 2 5.40 22.69 11.44
CA SER A 2 4.92 22.80 10.06
C SER A 2 3.50 23.35 10.03
N ASP A 3 3.15 23.93 8.90
CA ASP A 3 1.80 24.45 8.67
C ASP A 3 0.79 23.31 8.62
N PRO A 4 -0.47 23.56 8.92
CA PRO A 4 -1.52 22.56 8.75
C PRO A 4 -1.64 22.13 7.29
N TYR A 5 -1.99 20.87 7.08
CA TYR A 5 -2.24 20.35 5.74
C TYR A 5 -3.39 19.35 5.78
N THR A 6 -3.92 19.05 4.60
CA THR A 6 -5.05 18.16 4.45
C THR A 6 -4.56 16.81 3.93
N ILE A 7 -5.05 15.74 4.55
CA ILE A 7 -4.89 14.37 4.06
C ILE A 7 -6.28 13.88 3.70
N GLN A 8 -6.41 13.27 2.53
CA GLN A 8 -7.66 12.67 2.09
C GLN A 8 -7.58 11.15 2.26
N ILE A 9 -8.65 10.58 2.78
CA ILE A 9 -8.78 9.13 2.92
C ILE A 9 -10.02 8.69 2.16
N HIS A 10 -9.80 7.87 1.13
CA HIS A 10 -10.87 7.30 0.33
C HIS A 10 -11.13 5.89 0.81
N VAL A 11 -12.32 5.64 1.33
CA VAL A 11 -12.71 4.34 1.87
C VAL A 11 -13.48 3.62 0.78
N LEU A 12 -12.84 2.64 0.15
CA LEU A 12 -13.49 1.87 -0.90
C LEU A 12 -14.55 0.96 -0.27
N SER A 13 -15.65 0.78 -0.97
CA SER A 13 -16.78 -0.06 -0.53
C SER A 13 -17.42 0.37 0.80
N GLY A 14 -17.11 1.57 1.29
CA GLY A 14 -17.74 2.09 2.50
C GLY A 14 -17.32 1.45 3.81
N ASN A 15 -16.33 0.55 3.79
CA ASN A 15 -15.85 -0.13 4.99
C ASN A 15 -14.56 0.52 5.48
N PRO A 16 -14.56 1.21 6.62
CA PRO A 16 -13.36 1.89 7.12
C PRO A 16 -12.23 0.93 7.49
N ASN A 17 -12.51 -0.35 7.64
CA ASN A 17 -11.49 -1.36 7.89
C ASN A 17 -11.11 -2.15 6.64
N GLY A 18 -11.66 -1.78 5.49
CA GLY A 18 -11.34 -2.40 4.21
C GLY A 18 -10.20 -1.69 3.50
N VAL A 19 -10.31 -1.57 2.19
CA VAL A 19 -9.29 -0.90 1.39
C VAL A 19 -9.44 0.60 1.52
N ARG A 20 -8.35 1.28 1.88
CA ARG A 20 -8.32 2.73 2.04
C ARG A 20 -7.17 3.28 1.22
N ILE A 21 -7.44 4.37 0.53
CA ILE A 21 -6.43 5.09 -0.27
C ILE A 21 -6.22 6.43 0.41
N ILE A 22 -4.99 6.71 0.80
CA ILE A 22 -4.62 7.90 1.57
C ILE A 22 -3.69 8.74 0.72
N ASN A 23 -4.05 10.01 0.50
CA ASN A 23 -3.17 10.90 -0.24
C ASN A 23 -3.18 12.31 0.36
N ARG A 24 -2.19 13.07 -0.04
CA ARG A 24 -2.04 14.47 0.33
C ARG A 24 -1.97 15.27 -0.96
N PRO A 25 -3.13 15.74 -1.47
CA PRO A 25 -3.21 16.20 -2.85
C PRO A 25 -2.45 17.49 -3.15
N ALA A 26 -2.11 18.28 -2.13
CA ALA A 26 -1.61 19.62 -2.38
C ALA A 26 -0.20 19.64 -2.94
N ASP A 27 0.72 18.81 -2.43
CA ASP A 27 2.14 18.97 -2.74
C ASP A 27 2.92 17.65 -2.80
N TRP A 28 2.25 16.53 -2.66
CA TRP A 28 2.94 15.23 -2.65
C TRP A 28 2.23 14.27 -3.61
N PRO A 29 2.95 13.74 -4.60
CA PRO A 29 2.33 12.82 -5.55
C PRO A 29 2.16 11.40 -5.01
N GLY A 30 2.65 11.12 -3.82
CA GLY A 30 2.57 9.79 -3.24
C GLY A 30 1.17 9.44 -2.76
N VAL A 31 0.87 8.16 -2.81
CA VAL A 31 -0.40 7.60 -2.34
C VAL A 31 -0.08 6.37 -1.51
N ALA A 32 -0.76 6.23 -0.38
CA ALA A 32 -0.69 5.02 0.42
C ALA A 32 -1.99 4.24 0.26
N ILE A 33 -1.88 2.95 0.07
CA ILE A 33 -3.02 2.05 0.00
C ILE A 33 -2.90 1.10 1.18
N VAL A 34 -3.91 1.08 2.04
CA VAL A 34 -3.93 0.28 3.26
C VAL A 34 -5.07 -0.71 3.18
N PHE A 35 -4.78 -1.97 3.42
CA PHE A 35 -5.84 -2.98 3.37
C PHE A 35 -5.48 -4.20 4.21
N PRO A 36 -6.50 -4.88 4.77
CA PRO A 36 -6.28 -6.16 5.41
C PRO A 36 -6.08 -7.25 4.34
N ARG A 37 -5.41 -8.33 4.71
CA ARG A 37 -5.06 -9.40 3.78
C ARG A 37 -6.27 -9.95 3.03
N GLU A 38 -7.39 -10.12 3.70
CA GLU A 38 -8.59 -10.70 3.09
C GLU A 38 -9.21 -9.80 2.03
N GLN A 39 -8.78 -8.55 1.93
CA GLN A 39 -9.28 -7.62 0.92
C GLN A 39 -8.30 -7.45 -0.24
N ILE A 40 -7.33 -8.34 -0.37
CA ILE A 40 -6.30 -8.19 -1.40
C ILE A 40 -6.90 -8.17 -2.82
N GLN A 41 -7.96 -8.93 -3.06
CA GLN A 41 -8.57 -8.95 -4.40
C GLN A 41 -9.14 -7.58 -4.78
N GLN A 42 -9.74 -6.89 -3.84
CA GLN A 42 -10.24 -5.54 -4.09
C GLN A 42 -9.07 -4.56 -4.27
N ALA A 43 -8.05 -4.68 -3.44
CA ALA A 43 -6.91 -3.78 -3.48
C ALA A 43 -6.18 -3.85 -4.81
N ILE A 44 -5.92 -5.05 -5.33
CA ILE A 44 -5.15 -5.20 -6.57
C ILE A 44 -5.93 -4.79 -7.82
N GLN A 45 -7.24 -4.57 -7.71
CA GLN A 45 -8.03 -4.03 -8.81
C GLN A 45 -7.82 -2.53 -8.98
N THR A 46 -7.21 -1.88 -8.02
CA THR A 46 -6.88 -0.46 -8.11
C THR A 46 -5.72 -0.25 -9.06
N GLU A 47 -5.88 0.68 -10.01
CA GLU A 47 -4.82 0.95 -11.00
C GLU A 47 -3.50 1.33 -10.36
N LEU A 48 -3.54 1.95 -9.19
CA LEU A 48 -2.33 2.35 -8.47
C LEU A 48 -1.43 1.16 -8.14
N MET A 49 -2.00 -0.02 -8.00
CA MET A 49 -1.23 -1.22 -7.67
C MET A 49 -0.47 -1.81 -8.85
N ASP A 50 -0.71 -1.29 -10.06
CA ASP A 50 0.02 -1.73 -11.25
C ASP A 50 1.30 -0.93 -11.47
N LYS A 51 1.68 -0.11 -10.50
CA LYS A 51 2.85 0.75 -10.57
C LYS A 51 3.96 0.23 -9.68
N ALA A 52 5.14 0.80 -9.86
CA ALA A 52 6.25 0.56 -8.95
C ALA A 52 5.95 1.16 -7.59
N GLY A 53 6.40 0.47 -6.55
CA GLY A 53 6.17 0.97 -5.21
C GLY A 53 6.90 0.16 -4.15
N VAL A 54 6.73 0.62 -2.92
CA VAL A 54 7.26 0.00 -1.71
C VAL A 54 6.07 -0.48 -0.89
N TYR A 55 6.21 -1.63 -0.27
CA TYR A 55 5.13 -2.17 0.53
C TYR A 55 5.64 -2.73 1.84
N LEU A 56 4.78 -2.68 2.85
CA LEU A 56 5.01 -3.28 4.16
C LEU A 56 3.91 -4.30 4.42
N LEU A 57 4.32 -5.49 4.81
CA LEU A 57 3.39 -6.53 5.23
C LEU A 57 3.57 -6.70 6.74
N TRP A 58 2.48 -6.61 7.47
CA TRP A 58 2.52 -6.54 8.91
C TRP A 58 1.69 -7.66 9.54
N SER A 59 2.23 -8.24 10.61
CA SER A 59 1.54 -9.22 11.43
C SER A 59 1.52 -8.77 12.87
N GLN A 60 0.35 -8.85 13.49
CA GLN A 60 0.21 -8.61 14.92
C GLN A 60 0.55 -9.83 15.76
N GLU A 61 0.63 -11.00 15.12
CA GLU A 61 0.96 -12.22 15.82
C GLU A 61 2.44 -12.25 16.15
N GLY A 62 2.75 -12.82 17.28
CA GLY A 62 4.12 -12.91 17.74
C GLY A 62 4.54 -11.72 18.57
N ASP A 63 5.61 -11.88 19.30
CA ASP A 63 6.19 -10.89 20.18
C ASP A 63 7.70 -10.90 19.96
N PRO A 64 8.25 -9.91 19.26
CA PRO A 64 7.57 -8.73 18.68
C PRO A 64 6.80 -9.03 17.40
N PRO A 65 5.91 -8.12 16.97
CA PRO A 65 5.25 -8.27 15.67
C PRO A 65 6.25 -8.27 14.54
N GLN A 66 5.89 -8.92 13.43
CA GLN A 66 6.76 -9.01 12.27
C GLN A 66 6.35 -8.03 11.20
N ILE A 67 7.34 -7.42 10.57
CA ILE A 67 7.13 -6.52 9.44
C ILE A 67 8.07 -6.95 8.32
N TYR A 68 7.51 -7.14 7.14
CA TYR A 68 8.28 -7.42 5.94
C TYR A 68 8.20 -6.19 5.03
N VAL A 69 9.35 -5.71 4.58
CA VAL A 69 9.43 -4.54 3.71
C VAL A 69 9.95 -5.01 2.36
N GLY A 70 9.25 -4.62 1.29
CA GLY A 70 9.65 -4.99 -0.05
C GLY A 70 9.43 -3.86 -1.04
N GLN A 71 9.92 -4.06 -2.25
CA GLN A 71 9.70 -3.14 -3.34
C GLN A 71 9.50 -3.93 -4.62
N SER A 72 8.81 -3.34 -5.60
CA SER A 72 8.52 -4.01 -6.85
C SER A 72 8.25 -2.99 -7.94
N GLU A 73 8.52 -3.36 -9.19
CA GLU A 73 8.13 -2.57 -10.35
C GLU A 73 6.65 -2.65 -10.60
N VAL A 74 6.00 -3.75 -10.22
CA VAL A 74 4.55 -3.93 -10.30
C VAL A 74 4.11 -4.52 -8.97
N VAL A 75 3.58 -3.67 -8.11
CA VAL A 75 3.27 -4.07 -6.73
C VAL A 75 2.21 -5.16 -6.70
N SER A 76 1.20 -5.07 -7.57
CA SER A 76 0.12 -6.07 -7.57
C SER A 76 0.65 -7.49 -7.79
N ASP A 77 1.62 -7.67 -8.68
CA ASP A 77 2.20 -8.98 -8.93
C ASP A 77 2.91 -9.53 -7.69
N ARG A 78 3.68 -8.68 -7.03
CA ARG A 78 4.42 -9.10 -5.83
C ARG A 78 3.48 -9.44 -4.68
N LEU A 79 2.41 -8.67 -4.52
CA LEU A 79 1.44 -8.95 -3.46
C LEU A 79 0.68 -10.24 -3.70
N LYS A 80 0.39 -10.58 -4.95
CA LYS A 80 -0.19 -11.89 -5.26
C LYS A 80 0.74 -13.02 -4.86
N ASP A 81 2.03 -12.87 -5.12
CA ASP A 81 3.01 -13.87 -4.69
C ASP A 81 3.05 -14.00 -3.18
N HIS A 82 3.08 -12.87 -2.47
CA HIS A 82 3.11 -12.90 -1.01
C HIS A 82 1.82 -13.47 -0.41
N HIS A 83 0.69 -13.23 -1.04
CA HIS A 83 -0.57 -13.80 -0.59
C HIS A 83 -0.55 -15.34 -0.69
N SER A 84 0.05 -15.86 -1.74
CA SER A 84 0.09 -17.30 -1.97
C SER A 84 1.18 -17.99 -1.16
N ASN A 85 2.31 -17.34 -0.94
CA ASN A 85 3.52 -17.99 -0.43
C ASN A 85 3.91 -17.53 0.98
N LYS A 86 3.34 -16.45 1.49
CA LYS A 86 3.64 -15.93 2.82
C LYS A 86 2.32 -15.66 3.53
N ASP A 87 2.05 -16.42 4.57
CA ASP A 87 0.77 -16.34 5.27
C ASP A 87 0.88 -15.64 6.64
N PHE A 88 2.05 -15.09 6.95
CA PHE A 88 2.26 -14.48 8.27
C PHE A 88 1.60 -13.11 8.42
N TRP A 89 1.28 -12.43 7.32
CA TRP A 89 0.85 -11.04 7.39
C TRP A 89 -0.67 -10.91 7.41
N HIS A 90 -1.14 -9.87 8.07
CA HIS A 90 -2.56 -9.57 8.22
C HIS A 90 -2.97 -8.26 7.57
N LYS A 91 -2.03 -7.35 7.39
CA LYS A 91 -2.29 -6.02 6.86
C LYS A 91 -1.16 -5.60 5.96
N ALA A 92 -1.49 -4.85 4.93
CA ALA A 92 -0.49 -4.31 4.01
C ALA A 92 -0.65 -2.80 3.91
N ILE A 93 0.48 -2.14 3.73
CA ILE A 93 0.54 -0.71 3.40
C ILE A 93 1.43 -0.61 2.17
N VAL A 94 0.90 0.00 1.12
CA VAL A 94 1.60 0.14 -0.15
C VAL A 94 1.77 1.62 -0.45
N PHE A 95 2.97 2.02 -0.82
CA PHE A 95 3.28 3.39 -1.20
C PHE A 95 3.64 3.43 -2.68
N VAL A 96 2.85 4.16 -3.45
CA VAL A 96 3.09 4.35 -4.89
C VAL A 96 2.98 5.85 -5.18
N SER A 97 3.35 6.23 -6.39
CA SER A 97 3.19 7.61 -6.84
C SER A 97 2.18 7.67 -7.97
N GLU A 98 1.27 8.64 -7.91
CA GLU A 98 0.40 8.92 -9.05
C GLU A 98 1.19 9.55 -10.19
N ASN A 99 2.35 10.09 -9.88
CA ASN A 99 3.21 10.77 -10.82
C ASN A 99 4.13 9.77 -11.50
N SER A 100 4.28 9.87 -12.82
CA SER A 100 5.14 9.00 -13.59
C SER A 100 6.63 9.14 -13.25
N LEU A 101 6.99 10.14 -12.43
CA LEU A 101 8.38 10.29 -12.00
C LEU A 101 8.83 9.18 -11.05
N LEU A 102 7.92 8.56 -10.32
CA LEU A 102 8.27 7.45 -9.46
C LEU A 102 8.10 6.16 -10.24
N ASN A 103 9.19 5.61 -10.71
CA ASN A 103 9.21 4.36 -11.47
C ASN A 103 10.28 3.44 -10.88
N SER A 104 10.52 2.30 -11.52
CA SER A 104 11.44 1.31 -10.99
C SER A 104 12.84 1.86 -10.75
N ALA A 105 13.30 2.81 -11.56
CA ALA A 105 14.62 3.40 -11.38
C ALA A 105 14.72 4.23 -10.10
N HIS A 106 13.61 4.78 -9.64
CA HIS A 106 13.57 5.56 -8.41
C HIS A 106 13.30 4.71 -7.18
N VAL A 107 12.64 3.59 -7.36
CA VAL A 107 12.26 2.72 -6.24
C VAL A 107 13.42 1.84 -5.77
N ARG A 108 14.32 1.50 -6.65
CA ARG A 108 15.46 0.63 -6.32
C ARG A 108 16.44 1.28 -5.32
#